data_9be56ca41f37fea669fff3f683d53814
#
_entry.id   9be56ca41f37fea669fff3f683d53814
#
_cell.length_a   1.000
_cell.length_b   1.000
_cell.length_c   1.000
_cell.angle_alpha   90.00
_cell.angle_beta   90.00
_cell.angle_gamma   90.00
#
_symmetry.space_group_name_H-M   'P 1'
#
loop_
_entity.id
_entity.type
_entity.pdbx_description
1 polymer ?
#
loop_
_entity_poly.entity_id
_entity_poly.type
_entity_poly.pdbx_seq_one_letter_code
_entity_poly.pdbx_strand_id
1 'polypeptide(L)'
;MCVYTARIPSIYLLRPMTINQQLIRSEAKDYLFLTMGLLLYAVAFTIFLLPYEIVTGGVTGMSAIVYYATGFKIENTYMIINVSLLVVALKILGFKFMMKTIYAIFALYFMLKFAQDLMPVDAHGHFIKVLGEGQDFMSLIIGCCITGTGLAIVFLNNGSTGGTDIIAACVNKYRDISLGQVLM
;
A
#
# COMPACT_ATOMS: atom_id res chain seq x y z
N MET A 1 1.45 -36.27 -38.52
CA MET A 1 0.07 -36.00 -38.07
C MET A 1 -0.16 -36.92 -36.86
N CYS A 2 0.25 -36.44 -35.67
CA CYS A 2 0.11 -37.16 -34.39
C CYS A 2 -0.72 -36.26 -33.47
N VAL A 3 -1.98 -36.68 -33.26
CA VAL A 3 -2.89 -36.06 -32.31
C VAL A 3 -2.49 -36.49 -30.90
N TYR A 4 -1.95 -35.54 -30.14
CA TYR A 4 -1.64 -35.74 -28.72
C TYR A 4 -2.93 -35.53 -27.92
N THR A 5 -3.69 -36.58 -27.68
CA THR A 5 -4.79 -36.60 -26.77
C THR A 5 -4.27 -36.57 -25.34
N ALA A 6 -4.19 -35.38 -24.74
CA ALA A 6 -3.91 -35.21 -23.33
C ALA A 6 -5.08 -35.83 -22.53
N ARG A 7 -4.83 -36.99 -21.94
CA ARG A 7 -5.70 -37.67 -20.98
C ARG A 7 -5.74 -36.84 -19.70
N ILE A 8 -6.80 -36.06 -19.50
CA ILE A 8 -7.05 -35.34 -18.24
C ILE A 8 -7.27 -36.42 -17.16
N PRO A 9 -6.43 -36.47 -16.10
CA PRO A 9 -6.62 -37.45 -15.05
C PRO A 9 -7.96 -37.16 -14.32
N SER A 10 -8.78 -38.19 -14.18
CA SER A 10 -10.10 -38.19 -13.54
C SER A 10 -10.11 -37.88 -12.03
N ILE A 11 -9.07 -37.24 -11.52
CA ILE A 11 -8.90 -36.84 -10.11
C ILE A 11 -9.68 -35.55 -9.77
N TYR A 12 -10.15 -34.81 -10.76
CA TYR A 12 -10.86 -33.52 -10.52
C TYR A 12 -12.38 -33.67 -10.24
N LEU A 13 -12.92 -34.88 -10.19
CA LEU A 13 -14.38 -35.09 -10.03
C LEU A 13 -14.84 -35.38 -8.59
N LEU A 14 -13.96 -35.44 -7.62
CA LEU A 14 -14.32 -35.71 -6.22
C LEU A 14 -13.76 -34.69 -5.26
N ARG A 15 -14.28 -33.46 -5.24
CA ARG A 15 -14.43 -32.60 -4.04
C ARG A 15 -14.86 -31.17 -4.36
N PRO A 16 -16.13 -30.84 -4.50
CA PRO A 16 -16.55 -29.44 -4.65
C PRO A 16 -16.42 -28.62 -3.36
N MET A 17 -16.28 -29.27 -2.19
CA MET A 17 -16.15 -28.52 -0.90
C MET A 17 -14.73 -28.03 -0.55
N THR A 18 -13.67 -28.67 -1.03
CA THR A 18 -12.30 -28.30 -0.70
C THR A 18 -11.76 -27.13 -1.51
N ILE A 19 -12.23 -26.91 -2.72
CA ILE A 19 -11.80 -25.81 -3.58
C ILE A 19 -12.22 -24.47 -2.96
N ASN A 20 -13.41 -24.37 -2.42
CA ASN A 20 -13.93 -23.15 -1.82
C ASN A 20 -13.19 -22.80 -0.51
N GLN A 21 -12.84 -23.78 0.31
CA GLN A 21 -12.06 -23.55 1.53
C GLN A 21 -10.59 -23.17 1.25
N GLN A 22 -9.97 -23.71 0.22
CA GLN A 22 -8.62 -23.34 -0.18
C GLN A 22 -8.56 -21.92 -0.76
N LEU A 23 -9.54 -21.54 -1.56
CA LEU A 23 -9.68 -20.18 -2.09
C LEU A 23 -9.90 -19.17 -0.97
N ILE A 24 -10.80 -19.43 -0.02
CA ILE A 24 -11.06 -18.56 1.12
C ILE A 24 -9.82 -18.42 2.01
N ARG A 25 -9.09 -19.51 2.25
CA ARG A 25 -7.84 -19.47 3.02
C ARG A 25 -6.73 -18.71 2.30
N SER A 26 -6.63 -18.79 0.99
CA SER A 26 -5.68 -18.03 0.18
C SER A 26 -6.00 -16.55 0.25
N GLU A 27 -7.24 -16.16 0.01
CA GLU A 27 -7.67 -14.75 0.09
C GLU A 27 -7.47 -14.18 1.52
N ALA A 28 -7.80 -14.94 2.57
CA ALA A 28 -7.60 -14.51 3.95
C ALA A 28 -6.11 -14.28 4.27
N LYS A 29 -5.22 -15.12 3.76
CA LYS A 29 -3.77 -14.94 3.89
C LYS A 29 -3.30 -13.68 3.16
N ASP A 30 -3.78 -13.44 1.95
CA ASP A 30 -3.44 -12.25 1.18
C ASP A 30 -3.81 -10.97 1.95
N TYR A 31 -5.03 -10.91 2.53
CA TYR A 31 -5.45 -9.77 3.34
C TYR A 31 -4.62 -9.62 4.62
N LEU A 32 -4.22 -10.70 5.26
CA LEU A 32 -3.39 -10.66 6.47
C LEU A 32 -1.99 -10.12 6.15
N PHE A 33 -1.33 -10.65 5.10
CA PHE A 33 -0.01 -10.16 4.68
C PHE A 33 -0.07 -8.72 4.18
N LEU A 34 -1.13 -8.34 3.46
CA LEU A 34 -1.38 -6.98 3.03
C LEU A 34 -1.49 -6.03 4.25
N THR A 35 -2.25 -6.42 5.26
CA THR A 35 -2.40 -5.64 6.49
C THR A 35 -1.08 -5.50 7.24
N MET A 36 -0.29 -6.57 7.34
CA MET A 36 1.06 -6.50 7.94
C MET A 36 2.01 -5.58 7.16
N GLY A 37 1.98 -5.66 5.83
CA GLY A 37 2.78 -4.77 4.98
C GLY A 37 2.41 -3.29 5.15
N LEU A 38 1.11 -2.99 5.21
CA LEU A 38 0.60 -1.64 5.45
C LEU A 38 0.96 -1.12 6.85
N LEU A 39 0.88 -1.98 7.87
CA LEU A 39 1.28 -1.62 9.23
C LEU A 39 2.77 -1.28 9.29
N LEU A 40 3.61 -2.14 8.71
CA LEU A 40 5.05 -1.91 8.64
C LEU A 40 5.37 -0.60 7.93
N TYR A 41 4.69 -0.33 6.80
CA TYR A 41 4.81 0.93 6.07
C TYR A 41 4.40 2.13 6.92
N ALA A 42 3.21 2.10 7.54
CA ALA A 42 2.69 3.22 8.32
C ALA A 42 3.58 3.55 9.53
N VAL A 43 4.03 2.53 10.26
CA VAL A 43 4.90 2.69 11.42
C VAL A 43 6.25 3.26 11.01
N ALA A 44 6.89 2.69 9.99
CA ALA A 44 8.18 3.18 9.52
C ALA A 44 8.11 4.61 8.96
N PHE A 45 7.06 4.93 8.21
CA PHE A 45 6.82 6.29 7.71
C PHE A 45 6.67 7.29 8.85
N THR A 46 5.85 6.98 9.85
CA THR A 46 5.57 7.89 10.97
C THR A 46 6.75 8.06 11.91
N ILE A 47 7.55 7.00 12.16
CA ILE A 47 8.66 7.03 13.10
C ILE A 47 9.95 7.62 12.48
N PHE A 48 10.27 7.22 11.24
CA PHE A 48 11.57 7.52 10.65
C PHE A 48 11.53 8.62 9.59
N LEU A 49 10.45 8.77 8.84
CA LEU A 49 10.41 9.73 7.75
C LEU A 49 9.75 11.05 8.16
N LEU A 50 8.63 10.98 8.84
CA LEU A 50 7.83 12.14 9.19
C LEU A 50 8.53 13.12 10.16
N PRO A 51 9.21 12.70 11.26
CA PRO A 51 9.88 13.64 12.17
C PRO A 51 11.08 14.36 11.57
N TYR A 52 11.64 13.79 10.50
CA TYR A 52 12.80 14.34 9.80
C TYR A 52 12.41 15.12 8.53
N GLU A 53 11.11 15.37 8.34
CA GLU A 53 10.56 16.09 7.18
C GLU A 53 10.95 15.45 5.84
N ILE A 54 11.20 14.14 5.85
CA ILE A 54 11.57 13.39 4.65
C ILE A 54 10.30 13.06 3.86
N VAL A 55 10.20 13.66 2.69
CA VAL A 55 9.06 13.46 1.79
C VAL A 55 9.30 12.24 0.91
N THR A 56 8.42 11.25 1.03
CA THR A 56 8.40 10.09 0.14
C THR A 56 7.67 10.39 -1.17
N GLY A 57 7.82 9.52 -2.16
CA GLY A 57 6.99 9.61 -3.37
C GLY A 57 5.53 9.23 -3.13
N GLY A 58 4.69 9.49 -4.13
CA GLY A 58 3.30 9.09 -4.10
C GLY A 58 2.38 10.01 -3.29
N VAL A 59 1.18 9.52 -2.99
CA VAL A 59 0.14 10.32 -2.30
C VAL A 59 0.49 10.54 -0.83
N THR A 60 1.18 9.63 -0.18
CA THR A 60 1.67 9.83 1.20
C THR A 60 2.65 10.99 1.28
N GLY A 61 3.57 11.11 0.32
CA GLY A 61 4.49 12.24 0.23
C GLY A 61 3.78 13.56 -0.05
N MET A 62 2.82 13.58 -0.98
CA MET A 62 1.98 14.76 -1.21
C MET A 62 1.22 15.17 0.05
N SER A 63 0.71 14.21 0.81
CA SER A 63 0.01 14.45 2.06
C SER A 63 0.94 15.03 3.14
N ALA A 64 2.21 14.58 3.17
CA ALA A 64 3.23 15.13 4.06
C ALA A 64 3.56 16.59 3.69
N ILE A 65 3.70 16.92 2.40
CA ILE A 65 3.93 18.31 1.94
C ILE A 65 2.77 19.22 2.38
N VAL A 66 1.53 18.77 2.20
CA VAL A 66 0.35 19.53 2.65
C VAL A 66 0.37 19.71 4.16
N TYR A 67 0.75 18.69 4.93
CA TYR A 67 0.89 18.78 6.37
C TYR A 67 1.92 19.84 6.79
N TYR A 68 3.12 19.83 6.18
CA TYR A 68 4.17 20.82 6.49
C TYR A 68 3.78 22.25 6.11
N ALA A 69 3.00 22.41 5.03
CA ALA A 69 2.59 23.73 4.55
C ALA A 69 1.38 24.31 5.31
N THR A 70 0.45 23.46 5.77
CA THR A 70 -0.86 23.92 6.29
C THR A 70 -1.20 23.41 7.69
N GLY A 71 -0.45 22.44 8.23
CA GLY A 71 -0.79 21.74 9.47
C GLY A 71 -1.99 20.77 9.35
N PHE A 72 -2.51 20.58 8.11
CA PHE A 72 -3.64 19.68 7.91
C PHE A 72 -3.18 18.21 7.99
N LYS A 73 -3.88 17.41 8.80
CA LYS A 73 -3.48 16.03 9.13
C LYS A 73 -3.24 15.17 7.89
N ILE A 74 -2.11 14.43 7.88
CA ILE A 74 -1.66 13.62 6.74
C ILE A 74 -2.70 12.58 6.34
N GLU A 75 -3.31 11.90 7.31
CA GLU A 75 -4.30 10.86 7.06
C GLU A 75 -5.53 11.40 6.31
N ASN A 76 -5.96 12.62 6.61
CA ASN A 76 -7.12 13.24 5.96
C ASN A 76 -6.79 13.62 4.51
N THR A 77 -5.64 14.24 4.27
CA THR A 77 -5.18 14.57 2.91
C THR A 77 -5.00 13.31 2.08
N TYR A 78 -4.38 12.28 2.65
CA TYR A 78 -4.21 10.97 2.03
C TYR A 78 -5.56 10.36 1.61
N MET A 79 -6.55 10.41 2.49
CA MET A 79 -7.90 9.88 2.21
C MET A 79 -8.58 10.66 1.07
N ILE A 80 -8.56 11.98 1.11
CA ILE A 80 -9.21 12.82 0.09
C ILE A 80 -8.64 12.55 -1.29
N ILE A 81 -7.31 12.53 -1.42
CA ILE A 81 -6.64 12.28 -2.69
C ILE A 81 -6.94 10.87 -3.19
N ASN A 82 -6.85 9.86 -2.32
CA ASN A 82 -7.09 8.47 -2.72
C ASN A 82 -8.54 8.20 -3.11
N VAL A 83 -9.51 8.78 -2.41
CA VAL A 83 -10.94 8.67 -2.79
C VAL A 83 -11.17 9.29 -4.16
N SER A 84 -10.57 10.44 -4.45
CA SER A 84 -10.66 11.07 -5.76
C SER A 84 -10.08 10.19 -6.87
N LEU A 85 -8.89 9.61 -6.63
CA LEU A 85 -8.25 8.67 -7.58
C LEU A 85 -9.07 7.39 -7.75
N LEU A 86 -9.65 6.88 -6.67
CA LEU A 86 -10.47 5.68 -6.68
C LEU A 86 -11.72 5.84 -7.54
N VAL A 87 -12.40 7.00 -7.47
CA VAL A 87 -13.58 7.30 -8.30
C VAL A 87 -13.22 7.27 -9.79
N VAL A 88 -12.07 7.81 -10.16
CA VAL A 88 -11.57 7.75 -11.55
C VAL A 88 -11.24 6.32 -11.96
N ALA A 89 -10.55 5.59 -11.10
CA ALA A 89 -10.08 4.23 -11.36
C ALA A 89 -11.21 3.19 -11.43
N LEU A 90 -12.33 3.41 -10.72
CA LEU A 90 -13.52 2.53 -10.77
C LEU A 90 -14.03 2.31 -12.21
N LYS A 91 -13.97 3.35 -13.03
CA LYS A 91 -14.41 3.27 -14.44
C LYS A 91 -13.43 2.46 -15.31
N ILE A 92 -12.16 2.34 -14.89
CA ILE A 92 -11.07 1.80 -15.71
C ILE A 92 -10.70 0.38 -15.32
N LEU A 93 -10.47 0.11 -14.04
CA LEU A 93 -9.85 -1.13 -13.56
C LEU A 93 -10.82 -2.27 -13.25
N GLY A 94 -12.09 -1.99 -13.03
CA GLY A 94 -13.10 -2.98 -12.70
C GLY A 94 -13.15 -3.34 -11.20
N PHE A 95 -14.29 -3.92 -10.80
CA PHE A 95 -14.68 -4.04 -9.39
C PHE A 95 -13.77 -4.97 -8.55
N LYS A 96 -13.29 -6.07 -9.11
CA LYS A 96 -12.52 -7.09 -8.35
C LYS A 96 -11.15 -6.58 -7.87
N PHE A 97 -10.44 -5.83 -8.71
CA PHE A 97 -9.17 -5.19 -8.33
C PHE A 97 -9.40 -4.09 -7.29
N MET A 98 -10.50 -3.37 -7.44
CA MET A 98 -10.83 -2.24 -6.58
C MET A 98 -11.10 -2.64 -5.13
N MET A 99 -11.65 -3.83 -4.86
CA MET A 99 -11.97 -4.26 -3.48
C MET A 99 -10.72 -4.35 -2.59
N LYS A 100 -9.63 -4.95 -3.09
CA LYS A 100 -8.35 -5.01 -2.35
C LYS A 100 -7.74 -3.61 -2.15
N THR A 101 -7.83 -2.76 -3.16
CA THR A 101 -7.33 -1.37 -3.11
C THR A 101 -8.14 -0.51 -2.14
N ILE A 102 -9.47 -0.60 -2.16
CA ILE A 102 -10.35 0.09 -1.20
C ILE A 102 -9.98 -0.32 0.23
N TYR A 103 -9.89 -1.63 0.47
CA TYR A 103 -9.48 -2.13 1.79
C TYR A 103 -8.12 -1.57 2.22
N ALA A 104 -7.12 -1.58 1.33
CA ALA A 104 -5.78 -1.10 1.62
C ALA A 104 -5.76 0.41 1.95
N ILE A 105 -6.51 1.24 1.23
CA ILE A 105 -6.62 2.68 1.48
C ILE A 105 -7.21 2.95 2.87
N PHE A 106 -8.32 2.29 3.21
CA PHE A 106 -8.92 2.43 4.54
C PHE A 106 -8.02 1.90 5.65
N ALA A 107 -7.41 0.73 5.45
CA ALA A 107 -6.48 0.16 6.41
C ALA A 107 -5.29 1.08 6.66
N LEU A 108 -4.68 1.64 5.60
CA LEU A 108 -3.55 2.55 5.73
C LEU A 108 -3.97 3.88 6.39
N TYR A 109 -5.16 4.40 6.09
CA TYR A 109 -5.71 5.57 6.78
C TYR A 109 -5.76 5.35 8.30
N PHE A 110 -6.37 4.26 8.75
CA PHE A 110 -6.46 3.95 10.18
C PHE A 110 -5.09 3.70 10.82
N MET A 111 -4.18 3.04 10.12
CA MET A 111 -2.84 2.75 10.61
C MET A 111 -1.98 4.02 10.72
N LEU A 112 -2.05 4.92 9.74
CA LEU A 112 -1.37 6.22 9.80
C LEU A 112 -1.90 7.06 10.96
N LYS A 113 -3.23 7.11 11.12
CA LYS A 113 -3.86 7.81 12.24
C LYS A 113 -3.38 7.24 13.58
N PHE A 114 -3.47 5.92 13.74
CA PHE A 114 -3.05 5.25 14.97
C PHE A 114 -1.56 5.44 15.26
N ALA A 115 -0.72 5.33 14.24
CA ALA A 115 0.73 5.54 14.39
C ALA A 115 1.06 6.98 14.78
N GLN A 116 0.38 7.98 14.21
CA GLN A 116 0.58 9.39 14.54
C GLN A 116 0.06 9.73 15.93
N ASP A 117 -1.10 9.19 16.32
CA ASP A 117 -1.67 9.40 17.67
C ASP A 117 -0.78 8.78 18.78
N LEU A 118 0.02 7.75 18.42
CA LEU A 118 0.94 7.09 19.36
C LEU A 118 2.28 7.81 19.49
N MET A 119 2.65 8.66 18.50
CA MET A 119 3.92 9.35 18.52
C MET A 119 3.88 10.56 19.47
N PRO A 120 4.88 10.70 20.34
CA PRO A 120 4.99 11.87 21.18
C PRO A 120 5.30 13.11 20.34
N VAL A 121 4.61 14.20 20.66
CA VAL A 121 4.79 15.52 20.05
C VAL A 121 5.49 16.45 21.04
N ASP A 122 6.39 17.28 20.55
CA ASP A 122 7.04 18.31 21.33
C ASP A 122 6.09 19.47 21.66
N ALA A 123 6.49 20.36 22.56
CA ALA A 123 5.70 21.54 22.96
C ALA A 123 5.31 22.46 21.79
N HIS A 124 6.00 22.35 20.66
CA HIS A 124 5.73 23.08 19.42
C HIS A 124 4.86 22.33 18.41
N GLY A 125 4.38 21.12 18.75
CA GLY A 125 3.55 20.29 17.86
C GLY A 125 4.32 19.51 16.79
N HIS A 126 5.65 19.46 16.86
CA HIS A 126 6.48 18.66 15.98
C HIS A 126 6.69 17.25 16.55
N PHE A 127 6.78 16.25 15.69
CA PHE A 127 7.08 14.87 16.10
C PHE A 127 8.52 14.76 16.61
N ILE A 128 8.71 14.04 17.71
CA ILE A 128 10.04 13.86 18.31
C ILE A 128 10.92 12.97 17.41
N LYS A 129 12.13 13.41 17.12
CA LYS A 129 13.13 12.69 16.33
C LYS A 129 13.72 11.52 17.13
N VAL A 130 13.35 10.28 16.79
CA VAL A 130 13.73 9.08 17.55
C VAL A 130 15.24 8.80 17.52
N LEU A 131 15.91 9.10 16.41
CA LEU A 131 17.38 8.91 16.27
C LEU A 131 18.20 10.12 16.78
N GLY A 132 17.53 11.19 17.21
CA GLY A 132 18.19 12.43 17.60
C GLY A 132 18.36 13.42 16.45
N GLU A 133 18.86 14.61 16.80
CA GLU A 133 19.08 15.67 15.80
C GLU A 133 20.32 15.41 14.96
N GLY A 134 20.26 15.77 13.64
CA GLY A 134 21.36 15.57 12.70
C GLY A 134 21.51 14.16 12.15
N GLN A 135 20.58 13.24 12.47
CA GLN A 135 20.59 11.86 11.97
C GLN A 135 19.64 11.67 10.78
N ASP A 136 19.38 12.69 9.99
CA ASP A 136 18.43 12.69 8.87
C ASP A 136 18.77 11.62 7.83
N PHE A 137 20.06 11.46 7.51
CA PHE A 137 20.53 10.46 6.54
C PHE A 137 20.33 9.03 7.04
N MET A 138 20.60 8.76 8.32
CA MET A 138 20.41 7.45 8.91
C MET A 138 18.92 7.11 8.97
N SER A 139 18.09 8.08 9.34
CA SER A 139 16.64 7.94 9.37
C SER A 139 16.06 7.67 7.98
N LEU A 140 16.59 8.35 6.95
CA LEU A 140 16.24 8.12 5.56
C LEU A 140 16.52 6.66 5.15
N ILE A 141 17.72 6.15 5.41
CA ILE A 141 18.09 4.78 5.02
C ILE A 141 17.20 3.76 5.71
N ILE A 142 17.07 3.84 7.04
CA ILE A 142 16.25 2.90 7.83
C ILE A 142 14.79 3.00 7.41
N GLY A 143 14.27 4.21 7.31
CA GLY A 143 12.90 4.47 6.90
C GLY A 143 12.59 3.89 5.51
N CYS A 144 13.45 4.15 4.52
CA CYS A 144 13.27 3.63 3.17
C CYS A 144 13.36 2.11 3.08
N CYS A 145 14.27 1.48 3.82
CA CYS A 145 14.38 0.02 3.85
C CYS A 145 13.12 -0.63 4.41
N ILE A 146 12.58 -0.10 5.51
CA ILE A 146 11.41 -0.68 6.18
C ILE A 146 10.14 -0.37 5.38
N THR A 147 9.94 0.87 4.93
CA THR A 147 8.79 1.26 4.11
C THR A 147 8.78 0.52 2.77
N GLY A 148 9.94 0.38 2.12
CA GLY A 148 10.09 -0.37 0.88
C GLY A 148 9.77 -1.86 1.05
N THR A 149 10.18 -2.47 2.16
CA THR A 149 9.81 -3.85 2.49
C THR A 149 8.31 -3.99 2.72
N GLY A 150 7.70 -3.07 3.47
CA GLY A 150 6.26 -3.03 3.68
C GLY A 150 5.49 -2.93 2.37
N LEU A 151 5.91 -2.03 1.48
CA LEU A 151 5.32 -1.84 0.15
C LEU A 151 5.49 -3.09 -0.73
N ALA A 152 6.65 -3.73 -0.70
CA ALA A 152 6.89 -4.97 -1.44
C ALA A 152 5.93 -6.09 -1.00
N ILE A 153 5.69 -6.25 0.31
CA ILE A 153 4.73 -7.22 0.83
C ILE A 153 3.31 -6.93 0.31
N VAL A 154 2.91 -5.66 0.27
CA VAL A 154 1.60 -5.25 -0.26
C VAL A 154 1.46 -5.62 -1.73
N PHE A 155 2.46 -5.32 -2.56
CA PHE A 155 2.43 -5.63 -3.99
C PHE A 155 2.45 -7.14 -4.28
N LEU A 156 3.24 -7.93 -3.53
CA LEU A 156 3.28 -9.39 -3.67
C LEU A 156 1.92 -10.05 -3.40
N ASN A 157 1.06 -9.41 -2.60
CA ASN A 157 -0.29 -9.89 -2.32
C ASN A 157 -1.37 -9.24 -3.20
N ASN A 158 -0.97 -8.69 -4.36
CA ASN A 158 -1.87 -8.00 -5.30
C ASN A 158 -2.66 -6.85 -4.65
N GLY A 159 -2.07 -6.21 -3.64
CA GLY A 159 -2.59 -5.00 -3.03
C GLY A 159 -1.99 -3.76 -3.70
N SER A 160 -2.54 -2.61 -3.37
CA SER A 160 -2.02 -1.30 -3.74
C SER A 160 -2.25 -0.37 -2.56
N THR A 161 -1.27 0.47 -2.28
CA THR A 161 -1.41 1.51 -1.24
C THR A 161 -2.32 2.65 -1.66
N GLY A 162 -2.89 2.57 -2.86
CA GLY A 162 -3.57 3.71 -3.46
C GLY A 162 -2.58 4.64 -4.18
N GLY A 163 -2.99 5.87 -4.42
CA GLY A 163 -2.11 6.90 -4.94
C GLY A 163 -1.58 6.64 -6.35
N THR A 164 -0.28 6.84 -6.54
CA THR A 164 0.40 6.64 -7.84
C THR A 164 0.28 5.21 -8.36
N ASP A 165 0.11 4.24 -7.49
CA ASP A 165 -0.08 2.82 -7.87
C ASP A 165 -1.37 2.63 -8.66
N ILE A 166 -2.44 3.36 -8.30
CA ILE A 166 -3.71 3.35 -9.05
C ILE A 166 -3.48 3.93 -10.44
N ILE A 167 -2.73 5.01 -10.55
CA ILE A 167 -2.39 5.62 -11.83
C ILE A 167 -1.57 4.64 -12.67
N ALA A 168 -0.56 4.01 -12.06
CA ALA A 168 0.26 3.00 -12.73
C ALA A 168 -0.57 1.79 -13.22
N ALA A 169 -1.52 1.32 -12.41
CA ALA A 169 -2.43 0.25 -12.80
C ALA A 169 -3.38 0.67 -13.93
N CYS A 170 -3.85 1.92 -13.94
CA CYS A 170 -4.64 2.48 -15.04
C CYS A 170 -3.84 2.52 -16.34
N VAL A 171 -2.60 2.99 -16.29
CA VAL A 171 -1.71 3.05 -17.46
C VAL A 171 -1.38 1.66 -17.97
N ASN A 172 -1.07 0.72 -17.07
CA ASN A 172 -0.81 -0.69 -17.43
C ASN A 172 -1.99 -1.32 -18.18
N LYS A 173 -3.22 -0.97 -17.83
CA LYS A 173 -4.41 -1.49 -18.52
C LYS A 173 -4.56 -1.00 -19.96
N TYR A 174 -4.06 0.19 -20.27
CA TYR A 174 -4.13 0.77 -21.62
C TYR A 174 -2.88 0.49 -22.46
N ARG A 175 -1.75 0.27 -21.80
CA ARG A 175 -0.48 -0.08 -22.45
C ARG A 175 0.15 -1.21 -21.65
N ASP A 176 0.61 -2.28 -22.30
CA ASP A 176 1.33 -3.40 -21.68
C ASP A 176 2.72 -2.99 -21.18
N ILE A 177 2.75 -2.03 -20.23
CA ILE A 177 3.95 -1.51 -19.61
C ILE A 177 3.98 -2.04 -18.18
N SER A 178 5.11 -2.61 -17.71
CA SER A 178 5.20 -3.13 -16.35
C SER A 178 5.01 -2.01 -15.30
N LEU A 179 4.37 -2.33 -14.18
CA LEU A 179 4.15 -1.40 -13.06
C LEU A 179 5.45 -0.70 -12.63
N GLY A 180 6.58 -1.43 -12.60
CA GLY A 180 7.87 -0.87 -12.26
C GLY A 180 8.38 0.20 -13.23
N GLN A 181 8.06 0.07 -14.53
CA GLN A 181 8.44 1.07 -15.53
C GLN A 181 7.60 2.35 -15.46
N VAL A 182 6.39 2.26 -14.93
CA VAL A 182 5.52 3.46 -14.74
C VAL A 182 5.87 4.21 -13.47
N LEU A 183 6.44 3.53 -12.46
CA LEU A 183 6.81 4.12 -11.17
C LEU A 183 8.23 4.69 -11.13
N MET A 184 9.07 4.35 -12.13
CA MET A 184 10.39 4.95 -12.33
C MET A 184 10.31 6.23 -13.15
#